data_ae27056faa486c3958f9322ea62adcb4
#
_entry.id   ae27056faa486c3958f9322ea62adcb4
#
_cell.length_a   1.000
_cell.length_b   1.000
_cell.length_c   1.000
_cell.angle_alpha   90.00
_cell.angle_beta   90.00
_cell.angle_gamma   90.00
#
_symmetry.space_group_name_H-M   'P 1'
#
loop_
_entity.id
_entity.type
_entity.pdbx_description
1 polymer ?
#
loop_
_entity_poly.entity_id
_entity_poly.type
_entity_poly.pdbx_seq_one_letter_code
_entity_poly.pdbx_strand_id
1 'polypeptide(L)'
;MPEVSVVIPVYNNAGTLPLALDSALSQEGSLEVIVVDDGSRDEIETVMERYTADPRVCYVKNPKNLGAAGSRNRGVAMARGQYVAFLDSDDCWAPGKLKKQLRLLEDTGSVLCCTGRELMTPEGKLTGRVIGVSAVISYRDLLRHNSINCSSVVVKREAALEFPMEHEDSHEDYIAWLKILGKYGPAAGINEPLLRYRLSAGGKSGNKLKSARMTFLVYRYMGFGKVKAAACFLSYALHGVWKYARAFLLS
;
A
#
# COMPACT_ATOMS: atom_id res chain seq x y z
N MET A 1 -13.47 11.54 -17.11
CA MET A 1 -13.34 10.50 -16.08
C MET A 1 -11.96 10.69 -15.43
N PRO A 2 -11.78 10.45 -14.13
CA PRO A 2 -10.46 10.54 -13.51
C PRO A 2 -9.50 9.55 -14.14
N GLU A 3 -8.21 9.88 -14.15
CA GLU A 3 -7.15 8.97 -14.57
C GLU A 3 -6.78 8.02 -13.42
N VAL A 4 -6.76 8.55 -12.20
CA VAL A 4 -6.42 7.80 -10.98
C VAL A 4 -7.54 7.88 -9.95
N SER A 5 -7.90 6.74 -9.37
CA SER A 5 -8.72 6.66 -8.16
C SER A 5 -7.82 6.35 -6.97
N VAL A 6 -7.70 7.30 -6.04
CA VAL A 6 -6.96 7.13 -4.79
C VAL A 6 -7.90 6.50 -3.77
N VAL A 7 -7.57 5.34 -3.24
CA VAL A 7 -8.36 4.62 -2.23
C VAL A 7 -7.70 4.76 -0.86
N ILE A 8 -8.41 5.37 0.09
CA ILE A 8 -7.98 5.61 1.46
C ILE A 8 -8.90 4.86 2.42
N PRO A 9 -8.51 3.65 2.91
CA PRO A 9 -9.24 3.01 3.99
C PRO A 9 -8.94 3.74 5.30
N VAL A 10 -9.95 3.95 6.14
CA VAL A 10 -9.76 4.58 7.45
C VAL A 10 -10.56 3.86 8.53
N TYR A 11 -9.95 3.66 9.69
CA TYR A 11 -10.60 3.16 10.89
C TYR A 11 -10.00 3.76 12.15
N ASN A 12 -10.78 4.58 12.88
CA ASN A 12 -10.37 5.27 14.10
C ASN A 12 -9.04 6.05 13.94
N ASN A 13 -8.97 6.87 12.91
CA ASN A 13 -7.72 7.57 12.53
C ASN A 13 -7.99 9.03 12.11
N ALA A 14 -8.96 9.69 12.76
CA ALA A 14 -9.37 11.06 12.46
C ALA A 14 -8.20 12.06 12.55
N GLY A 15 -7.25 11.83 13.46
CA GLY A 15 -6.12 12.74 13.67
C GLY A 15 -5.08 12.75 12.54
N THR A 16 -4.96 11.67 11.75
CA THR A 16 -3.96 11.56 10.66
C THR A 16 -4.57 11.67 9.27
N LEU A 17 -5.86 11.36 9.13
CA LEU A 17 -6.58 11.39 7.86
C LEU A 17 -6.44 12.70 7.08
N PRO A 18 -6.47 13.91 7.70
CA PRO A 18 -6.26 15.16 6.97
C PRO A 18 -4.94 15.20 6.22
N LEU A 19 -3.84 14.74 6.82
CA LEU A 19 -2.53 14.73 6.17
C LEU A 19 -2.51 13.82 4.94
N ALA A 20 -3.15 12.65 5.04
CA ALA A 20 -3.28 11.73 3.92
C ALA A 20 -4.10 12.36 2.77
N LEU A 21 -5.27 12.94 3.09
CA LEU A 21 -6.15 13.61 2.12
C LEU A 21 -5.47 14.78 1.44
N ASP A 22 -4.86 15.70 2.19
CA ASP A 22 -4.16 16.86 1.64
C ASP A 22 -3.04 16.43 0.71
N SER A 23 -2.29 15.39 1.09
CA SER A 23 -1.21 14.86 0.26
C SER A 23 -1.69 14.22 -1.04
N ALA A 24 -2.86 13.58 -1.05
CA ALA A 24 -3.49 13.01 -2.24
C ALA A 24 -4.10 14.09 -3.14
N LEU A 25 -4.84 15.03 -2.57
CA LEU A 25 -5.51 16.12 -3.29
C LEU A 25 -4.54 17.13 -3.90
N SER A 26 -3.33 17.24 -3.34
CA SER A 26 -2.25 18.09 -3.88
C SER A 26 -1.48 17.47 -5.06
N GLN A 27 -1.75 16.21 -5.42
CA GLN A 27 -1.12 15.60 -6.59
C GLN A 27 -1.65 16.21 -7.88
N GLU A 28 -0.75 16.39 -8.85
CA GLU A 28 -1.10 16.88 -10.19
C GLU A 28 -1.84 15.78 -10.98
N GLY A 29 -2.74 16.20 -11.87
CA GLY A 29 -3.46 15.31 -12.79
C GLY A 29 -4.93 15.14 -12.45
N SER A 30 -5.63 14.33 -13.24
CA SER A 30 -7.05 14.04 -13.08
C SER A 30 -7.25 12.88 -12.11
N LEU A 31 -7.66 13.17 -10.89
CA LEU A 31 -7.85 12.17 -9.84
C LEU A 31 -9.21 12.31 -9.13
N GLU A 32 -9.65 11.21 -8.53
CA GLU A 32 -10.65 11.18 -7.47
C GLU A 32 -10.06 10.53 -6.22
N VAL A 33 -10.59 10.87 -5.06
CA VAL A 33 -10.19 10.30 -3.77
C VAL A 33 -11.42 9.63 -3.15
N ILE A 34 -11.31 8.32 -2.90
CA ILE A 34 -12.35 7.50 -2.31
C ILE A 34 -11.93 7.13 -0.89
N VAL A 35 -12.55 7.77 0.10
CA VAL A 35 -12.35 7.48 1.52
C VAL A 35 -13.37 6.43 1.95
N VAL A 36 -12.88 5.28 2.41
CA VAL A 36 -13.71 4.19 2.91
C VAL A 36 -13.54 4.08 4.42
N ASP A 37 -14.49 4.61 5.17
CA ASP A 37 -14.56 4.50 6.62
C ASP A 37 -15.05 3.12 7.02
N ASP A 38 -14.22 2.38 7.71
CA ASP A 38 -14.48 1.00 8.13
C ASP A 38 -15.27 0.88 9.44
N GLY A 39 -16.25 1.77 9.61
CA GLY A 39 -17.12 1.79 10.80
C GLY A 39 -16.40 2.44 11.99
N SER A 40 -15.70 3.55 11.78
CA SER A 40 -15.03 4.30 12.85
C SER A 40 -16.00 4.82 13.91
N ARG A 41 -15.47 5.00 15.11
CA ARG A 41 -16.17 5.53 16.28
C ARG A 41 -15.61 6.88 16.73
N ASP A 42 -14.53 7.32 16.13
CA ASP A 42 -13.93 8.63 16.33
C ASP A 42 -14.53 9.68 15.37
N GLU A 43 -13.98 10.87 15.34
CA GLU A 43 -14.54 12.04 14.64
C GLU A 43 -14.25 12.08 13.12
N ILE A 44 -14.21 10.92 12.44
CA ILE A 44 -13.96 10.85 10.98
C ILE A 44 -15.00 11.66 10.20
N GLU A 45 -16.27 11.58 10.56
CA GLU A 45 -17.36 12.30 9.86
C GLU A 45 -17.13 13.80 9.92
N THR A 46 -16.79 14.34 11.11
CA THR A 46 -16.46 15.75 11.30
C THR A 46 -15.24 16.19 10.48
N VAL A 47 -14.24 15.32 10.38
CA VAL A 47 -13.08 15.58 9.51
C VAL A 47 -13.53 15.65 8.05
N MET A 48 -14.35 14.71 7.62
CA MET A 48 -14.80 14.61 6.21
C MET A 48 -15.68 15.76 5.77
N GLU A 49 -16.40 16.44 6.67
CA GLU A 49 -17.18 17.66 6.35
C GLU A 49 -16.37 18.72 5.61
N ARG A 50 -15.07 18.83 5.92
CA ARG A 50 -14.15 19.80 5.27
C ARG A 50 -13.77 19.41 3.84
N TYR A 51 -13.85 18.11 3.50
CA TYR A 51 -13.35 17.57 2.24
C TYR A 51 -14.47 17.21 1.26
N THR A 52 -15.69 16.95 1.76
CA THR A 52 -16.83 16.56 0.90
C THR A 52 -17.35 17.67 0.00
N ALA A 53 -16.93 18.91 0.24
CA ALA A 53 -17.18 20.04 -0.68
C ALA A 53 -16.31 19.98 -1.95
N ASP A 54 -15.18 19.25 -1.92
CA ASP A 54 -14.35 19.02 -3.12
C ASP A 54 -14.99 17.91 -3.98
N PRO A 55 -15.40 18.20 -5.24
CA PRO A 55 -16.09 17.24 -6.10
C PRO A 55 -15.24 16.01 -6.45
N ARG A 56 -13.94 16.05 -6.16
CA ARG A 56 -13.02 14.90 -6.34
C ARG A 56 -13.12 13.89 -5.19
N VAL A 57 -13.71 14.26 -4.04
CA VAL A 57 -13.74 13.42 -2.84
C VAL A 57 -15.08 12.69 -2.73
N CYS A 58 -14.99 11.38 -2.60
CA CYS A 58 -16.11 10.49 -2.29
C CYS A 58 -15.88 9.85 -0.91
N TYR A 59 -16.79 10.06 0.01
CA TYR A 59 -16.77 9.43 1.34
C TYR A 59 -17.84 8.37 1.45
N VAL A 60 -17.49 7.19 1.94
CA VAL A 60 -18.42 6.09 2.17
C VAL A 60 -18.08 5.36 3.47
N LYS A 61 -19.10 5.08 4.29
CA LYS A 61 -18.95 4.34 5.55
C LYS A 61 -19.40 2.89 5.39
N ASN A 62 -18.63 1.95 5.89
CA ASN A 62 -19.01 0.55 6.00
C ASN A 62 -20.03 0.38 7.14
N PRO A 63 -21.07 -0.45 6.97
CA PRO A 63 -22.05 -0.70 8.02
C PRO A 63 -21.46 -1.45 9.24
N LYS A 64 -20.32 -2.11 9.03
CA LYS A 64 -19.51 -2.78 10.05
C LYS A 64 -18.06 -2.80 9.64
N ASN A 65 -17.16 -3.06 10.58
CA ASN A 65 -15.73 -3.22 10.26
C ASN A 65 -15.52 -4.46 9.37
N LEU A 66 -14.95 -4.22 8.17
CA LEU A 66 -14.62 -5.24 7.17
C LEU A 66 -13.11 -5.51 7.10
N GLY A 67 -12.31 -4.76 7.87
CA GLY A 67 -10.86 -4.76 7.81
C GLY A 67 -10.29 -3.95 6.64
N ALA A 68 -8.98 -3.81 6.64
CA ALA A 68 -8.29 -3.00 5.62
C ALA A 68 -8.47 -3.56 4.20
N ALA A 69 -8.43 -4.90 4.05
CA ALA A 69 -8.67 -5.57 2.77
C ALA A 69 -10.07 -5.29 2.24
N GLY A 70 -11.10 -5.50 3.08
CA GLY A 70 -12.49 -5.27 2.69
C GLY A 70 -12.74 -3.82 2.29
N SER A 71 -12.20 -2.86 3.04
CA SER A 71 -12.32 -1.44 2.75
C SER A 71 -11.59 -1.03 1.48
N ARG A 72 -10.37 -1.54 1.23
CA ARG A 72 -9.65 -1.30 -0.03
C ARG A 72 -10.41 -1.90 -1.22
N ASN A 73 -10.91 -3.13 -1.12
CA ASN A 73 -11.69 -3.77 -2.19
C ASN A 73 -12.97 -2.99 -2.51
N ARG A 74 -13.66 -2.48 -1.48
CA ARG A 74 -14.82 -1.60 -1.70
C ARG A 74 -14.44 -0.33 -2.45
N GLY A 75 -13.34 0.31 -2.07
CA GLY A 75 -12.83 1.49 -2.78
C GLY A 75 -12.46 1.17 -4.24
N VAL A 76 -11.80 0.03 -4.50
CA VAL A 76 -11.48 -0.44 -5.86
C VAL A 76 -12.74 -0.68 -6.70
N ALA A 77 -13.78 -1.26 -6.11
CA ALA A 77 -15.06 -1.48 -6.80
C ALA A 77 -15.77 -0.17 -7.17
N MET A 78 -15.59 0.89 -6.38
CA MET A 78 -16.14 2.23 -6.64
C MET A 78 -15.28 3.07 -7.58
N ALA A 79 -14.02 2.71 -7.75
CA ALA A 79 -13.04 3.44 -8.56
C ALA A 79 -13.48 3.54 -10.03
N ARG A 80 -13.31 4.74 -10.62
CA ARG A 80 -13.64 5.05 -12.02
C ARG A 80 -12.39 5.33 -12.85
N GLY A 81 -11.24 5.52 -12.20
CA GLY A 81 -9.96 5.77 -12.86
C GLY A 81 -9.43 4.54 -13.61
N GLN A 82 -8.57 4.79 -14.59
CA GLN A 82 -7.81 3.74 -15.26
C GLN A 82 -6.86 3.04 -14.29
N TYR A 83 -6.33 3.78 -13.34
CA TYR A 83 -5.44 3.31 -12.29
C TYR A 83 -6.07 3.46 -10.92
N VAL A 84 -5.68 2.58 -9.99
CA VAL A 84 -5.96 2.69 -8.57
C VAL A 84 -4.64 2.95 -7.84
N ALA A 85 -4.65 3.92 -6.94
CA ALA A 85 -3.56 4.19 -6.02
C ALA A 85 -4.05 3.94 -4.58
N PHE A 86 -3.28 3.25 -3.77
CA PHE A 86 -3.61 3.02 -2.37
C PHE A 86 -2.84 3.99 -1.47
N LEU A 87 -3.51 4.49 -0.44
CA LEU A 87 -2.91 5.34 0.59
C LEU A 87 -3.55 5.01 1.93
N ASP A 88 -2.78 4.56 2.89
CA ASP A 88 -3.28 4.34 4.25
C ASP A 88 -3.49 5.69 4.96
N SER A 89 -4.50 5.78 5.83
CA SER A 89 -4.94 7.03 6.45
C SER A 89 -3.95 7.64 7.44
N ASP A 90 -2.86 6.96 7.76
CA ASP A 90 -1.77 7.44 8.61
C ASP A 90 -0.50 7.79 7.83
N ASP A 91 -0.45 7.52 6.53
CA ASP A 91 0.65 7.84 5.63
C ASP A 91 0.39 9.15 4.85
N CYS A 92 1.39 9.64 4.13
CA CYS A 92 1.19 10.71 3.15
C CYS A 92 2.19 10.63 1.99
N TRP A 93 1.86 11.27 0.88
CA TRP A 93 2.69 11.28 -0.32
C TRP A 93 3.54 12.54 -0.46
N ALA A 94 4.70 12.40 -1.07
CA ALA A 94 5.47 13.53 -1.53
C ALA A 94 4.89 14.11 -2.83
N PRO A 95 5.12 15.40 -3.13
CA PRO A 95 4.69 16.02 -4.38
C PRO A 95 5.20 15.28 -5.62
N GLY A 96 4.38 15.22 -6.66
CA GLY A 96 4.74 14.64 -7.96
C GLY A 96 4.77 13.11 -8.02
N LYS A 97 4.37 12.42 -6.93
CA LYS A 97 4.38 10.94 -6.89
C LYS A 97 3.54 10.34 -8.02
N LEU A 98 2.27 10.73 -8.15
CA LEU A 98 1.38 10.15 -9.16
C LEU A 98 1.89 10.41 -10.57
N LYS A 99 2.29 11.63 -10.89
CA LYS A 99 2.84 12.01 -12.20
C LYS A 99 4.02 11.14 -12.62
N LYS A 100 4.99 10.91 -11.69
CA LYS A 100 6.15 10.06 -11.96
C LYS A 100 5.76 8.60 -12.17
N GLN A 101 4.81 8.08 -11.38
CA GLN A 101 4.37 6.69 -11.48
C GLN A 101 3.57 6.42 -12.75
N LEU A 102 2.65 7.31 -13.12
CA LEU A 102 1.88 7.18 -14.35
C LEU A 102 2.78 7.17 -15.57
N ARG A 103 3.72 8.13 -15.65
CA ARG A 103 4.71 8.14 -16.71
C ARG A 103 5.51 6.85 -16.80
N LEU A 104 5.99 6.32 -15.66
CA LEU A 104 6.76 5.07 -15.65
C LEU A 104 5.91 3.87 -16.08
N LEU A 105 4.62 3.81 -15.70
CA LEU A 105 3.70 2.77 -16.13
C LEU A 105 3.46 2.82 -17.65
N GLU A 106 3.34 4.02 -18.22
CA GLU A 106 3.23 4.23 -19.67
C GLU A 106 4.52 3.81 -20.40
N ASP A 107 5.68 4.29 -19.94
CA ASP A 107 6.99 4.05 -20.56
C ASP A 107 7.36 2.56 -20.53
N THR A 108 6.97 1.81 -19.50
CA THR A 108 7.35 0.40 -19.29
C THR A 108 6.27 -0.61 -19.70
N GLY A 109 5.02 -0.18 -19.83
CA GLY A 109 3.86 -1.06 -19.99
C GLY A 109 3.55 -1.91 -18.75
N SER A 110 4.23 -1.68 -17.63
CA SER A 110 3.97 -2.42 -16.38
C SER A 110 2.55 -2.18 -15.87
N VAL A 111 2.00 -3.19 -15.20
CA VAL A 111 0.64 -3.12 -14.63
C VAL A 111 0.64 -2.52 -13.23
N LEU A 112 1.77 -2.61 -12.53
CA LEU A 112 1.96 -2.11 -11.16
C LEU A 112 3.25 -1.32 -11.05
N CYS A 113 3.19 -0.17 -10.37
CA CYS A 113 4.35 0.64 -10.01
C CYS A 113 4.33 0.93 -8.50
N CYS A 114 5.51 0.91 -7.87
CA CYS A 114 5.69 1.31 -6.49
C CYS A 114 6.87 2.28 -6.32
N THR A 115 6.99 2.91 -5.15
CA THR A 115 8.05 3.88 -4.86
C THR A 115 8.80 3.52 -3.59
N GLY A 116 10.00 4.10 -3.42
CA GLY A 116 10.67 4.16 -2.14
C GLY A 116 9.85 4.96 -1.13
N ARG A 117 10.26 4.84 0.15
CA ARG A 117 9.61 5.54 1.27
C ARG A 117 10.61 6.13 2.23
N GLU A 118 10.25 7.25 2.84
CA GLU A 118 10.91 7.81 4.01
C GLU A 118 10.08 7.51 5.25
N LEU A 119 10.74 7.13 6.36
CA LEU A 119 10.07 6.85 7.60
C LEU A 119 9.70 8.15 8.32
N MET A 120 8.52 8.16 8.93
CA MET A 120 7.97 9.27 9.70
C MET A 120 7.63 8.79 11.11
N THR A 121 7.90 9.61 12.13
CA THR A 121 7.54 9.29 13.51
C THR A 121 6.01 9.24 13.69
N PRO A 122 5.49 8.68 14.81
CA PRO A 122 4.06 8.73 15.08
C PRO A 122 3.49 10.16 15.08
N GLU A 123 4.27 11.15 15.47
CA GLU A 123 3.89 12.58 15.52
C GLU A 123 3.96 13.27 14.15
N GLY A 124 4.42 12.56 13.10
CA GLY A 124 4.48 13.10 11.74
C GLY A 124 5.81 13.75 11.34
N LYS A 125 6.87 13.59 12.14
CA LYS A 125 8.20 14.14 11.82
C LYS A 125 8.99 13.18 10.95
N LEU A 126 9.54 13.64 9.83
CA LEU A 126 10.42 12.84 8.97
C LEU A 126 11.71 12.48 9.71
N THR A 127 12.15 11.24 9.58
CA THR A 127 13.33 10.72 10.29
C THR A 127 14.62 10.80 9.47
N GLY A 128 14.54 11.14 8.18
CA GLY A 128 15.66 11.06 7.23
C GLY A 128 15.99 9.63 6.80
N ARG A 129 15.36 8.61 7.38
CA ARG A 129 15.60 7.21 7.03
C ARG A 129 14.79 6.81 5.81
N VAL A 130 15.50 6.58 4.70
CA VAL A 130 14.92 6.19 3.42
C VAL A 130 15.04 4.69 3.19
N ILE A 131 13.97 4.07 2.69
CA ILE A 131 13.94 2.68 2.23
C ILE A 131 13.61 2.70 0.75
N GLY A 132 14.60 2.39 -0.07
CA GLY A 132 14.47 2.35 -1.52
C GLY A 132 13.80 1.07 -2.05
N VAL A 133 13.54 1.07 -3.36
CA VAL A 133 13.03 -0.08 -4.13
C VAL A 133 13.88 -0.29 -5.38
N SER A 134 13.88 -1.52 -5.91
CA SER A 134 14.51 -1.82 -7.20
C SER A 134 13.69 -1.23 -8.35
N ALA A 135 14.34 -0.81 -9.44
CA ALA A 135 13.67 -0.30 -10.64
C ALA A 135 12.72 -1.35 -11.28
N VAL A 136 13.06 -2.63 -11.15
CA VAL A 136 12.25 -3.77 -11.60
C VAL A 136 12.13 -4.75 -10.44
N ILE A 137 10.91 -5.19 -10.15
CA ILE A 137 10.61 -6.15 -9.08
C ILE A 137 9.88 -7.33 -9.71
N SER A 138 10.58 -8.44 -9.86
CA SER A 138 9.97 -9.66 -10.39
C SER A 138 9.15 -10.41 -9.34
N TYR A 139 8.28 -11.32 -9.79
CA TYR A 139 7.59 -12.27 -8.92
C TYR A 139 8.55 -13.03 -7.99
N ARG A 140 9.72 -13.44 -8.50
CA ARG A 140 10.73 -14.16 -7.72
C ARG A 140 11.38 -13.30 -6.65
N ASP A 141 11.64 -12.02 -6.96
CA ASP A 141 12.20 -11.06 -5.99
C ASP A 141 11.20 -10.82 -4.88
N LEU A 142 9.93 -10.62 -5.24
CA LEU A 142 8.86 -10.41 -4.29
C LEU A 142 8.63 -11.63 -3.39
N LEU A 143 8.73 -12.86 -3.91
CA LEU A 143 8.68 -14.08 -3.08
C LEU A 143 9.79 -14.14 -2.02
N ARG A 144 10.97 -13.57 -2.30
CA ARG A 144 12.10 -13.56 -1.37
C ARG A 144 11.99 -12.46 -0.32
N HIS A 145 11.35 -11.36 -0.66
CA HIS A 145 11.20 -10.21 0.23
C HIS A 145 10.06 -9.31 -0.24
N ASN A 146 9.08 -9.04 0.63
CA ASN A 146 8.06 -8.03 0.34
C ASN A 146 8.69 -6.63 0.36
N SER A 147 9.01 -6.11 -0.81
CA SER A 147 9.57 -4.78 -1.01
C SER A 147 8.52 -3.73 -1.37
N ILE A 148 7.30 -4.15 -1.70
CA ILE A 148 6.20 -3.28 -2.14
C ILE A 148 5.36 -2.90 -0.92
N ASN A 149 5.33 -1.61 -0.58
CA ASN A 149 4.43 -1.07 0.45
C ASN A 149 3.11 -0.64 -0.19
N CYS A 150 1.98 -0.99 0.42
CA CYS A 150 0.64 -0.73 -0.12
C CYS A 150 0.43 0.75 -0.46
N SER A 151 0.74 1.67 0.45
CA SER A 151 0.59 3.13 0.26
C SER A 151 1.49 3.71 -0.84
N SER A 152 2.46 2.93 -1.35
CA SER A 152 3.34 3.34 -2.46
C SER A 152 2.82 2.96 -3.84
N VAL A 153 1.81 2.08 -3.92
CA VAL A 153 1.38 1.42 -5.15
C VAL A 153 0.46 2.29 -6.00
N VAL A 154 0.69 2.25 -7.31
CA VAL A 154 -0.28 2.56 -8.37
C VAL A 154 -0.39 1.32 -9.26
N VAL A 155 -1.60 0.86 -9.52
CA VAL A 155 -1.87 -0.36 -10.26
C VAL A 155 -3.02 -0.15 -11.26
N LYS A 156 -3.00 -0.82 -12.42
CA LYS A 156 -4.15 -0.82 -13.33
C LYS A 156 -5.39 -1.32 -12.60
N ARG A 157 -6.49 -0.58 -12.71
CA ARG A 157 -7.76 -0.89 -12.02
C ARG A 157 -8.25 -2.31 -12.34
N GLU A 158 -8.14 -2.75 -13.59
CA GLU A 158 -8.54 -4.10 -13.99
C GLU A 158 -7.80 -5.21 -13.24
N ALA A 159 -6.50 -5.03 -12.99
CA ALA A 159 -5.70 -5.98 -12.23
C ALA A 159 -6.05 -5.98 -10.73
N ALA A 160 -6.35 -4.80 -10.16
CA ALA A 160 -6.82 -4.69 -8.78
C ALA A 160 -8.21 -5.34 -8.58
N LEU A 161 -9.09 -5.23 -9.58
CA LEU A 161 -10.40 -5.91 -9.57
C LEU A 161 -10.27 -7.43 -9.75
N GLU A 162 -9.35 -7.89 -10.58
CA GLU A 162 -9.13 -9.31 -10.82
C GLU A 162 -8.50 -10.03 -9.62
N PHE A 163 -7.63 -9.33 -8.89
CA PHE A 163 -6.93 -9.87 -7.72
C PHE A 163 -7.24 -9.03 -6.46
N PRO A 164 -8.47 -9.16 -5.92
CA PRO A 164 -8.84 -8.44 -4.71
C PRO A 164 -7.94 -8.85 -3.53
N MET A 165 -7.82 -7.96 -2.56
CA MET A 165 -7.12 -8.24 -1.32
C MET A 165 -7.96 -9.17 -0.46
N GLU A 166 -7.44 -10.34 -0.13
CA GLU A 166 -8.11 -11.39 0.63
C GLU A 166 -7.23 -11.83 1.80
N HIS A 167 -7.83 -12.53 2.78
CA HIS A 167 -7.09 -13.10 3.89
C HIS A 167 -6.52 -12.07 4.87
N GLU A 168 -7.42 -11.37 5.59
CA GLU A 168 -7.08 -10.39 6.65
C GLU A 168 -6.18 -10.96 7.78
N ASP A 169 -6.12 -12.27 7.92
CA ASP A 169 -5.23 -13.00 8.84
C ASP A 169 -3.79 -13.11 8.34
N SER A 170 -3.50 -12.52 7.17
CA SER A 170 -2.22 -12.52 6.48
C SER A 170 -1.84 -11.12 6.01
N HIS A 171 -0.83 -11.01 5.16
CA HIS A 171 -0.51 -9.79 4.42
C HIS A 171 -1.29 -9.79 3.10
N GLU A 172 -2.50 -9.29 3.14
CA GLU A 172 -3.48 -9.30 2.05
C GLU A 172 -2.99 -8.60 0.78
N ASP A 173 -2.30 -7.48 0.95
CA ASP A 173 -1.67 -6.71 -0.12
C ASP A 173 -0.55 -7.50 -0.80
N TYR A 174 0.30 -8.15 -0.02
CA TYR A 174 1.40 -8.96 -0.53
C TYR A 174 0.91 -10.13 -1.39
N ILE A 175 -0.18 -10.79 -0.99
CA ILE A 175 -0.82 -11.85 -1.79
C ILE A 175 -1.32 -11.29 -3.12
N ALA A 176 -2.00 -10.14 -3.12
CA ALA A 176 -2.50 -9.48 -4.32
C ALA A 176 -1.34 -9.12 -5.27
N TRP A 177 -0.25 -8.54 -4.74
CA TRP A 177 0.91 -8.20 -5.56
C TRP A 177 1.58 -9.43 -6.17
N LEU A 178 1.72 -10.52 -5.42
CA LEU A 178 2.26 -11.78 -5.96
C LEU A 178 1.38 -12.33 -7.09
N LYS A 179 0.05 -12.33 -6.93
CA LYS A 179 -0.88 -12.77 -7.98
C LYS A 179 -0.76 -11.90 -9.23
N ILE A 180 -0.72 -10.56 -9.08
CA ILE A 180 -0.58 -9.60 -10.18
C ILE A 180 0.76 -9.80 -10.91
N LEU A 181 1.87 -9.85 -10.18
CA LEU A 181 3.18 -10.05 -10.81
C LEU A 181 3.32 -11.44 -11.47
N GLY A 182 2.64 -12.43 -10.93
CA GLY A 182 2.60 -13.78 -11.50
C GLY A 182 1.90 -13.85 -12.84
N LYS A 183 0.89 -13.01 -13.07
CA LYS A 183 0.11 -12.97 -14.32
C LYS A 183 0.64 -11.93 -15.32
N TYR A 184 0.92 -10.72 -14.84
CA TYR A 184 1.16 -9.56 -15.69
C TYR A 184 2.65 -9.21 -15.86
N GLY A 185 3.54 -9.91 -15.16
CA GLY A 185 4.97 -9.62 -15.22
C GLY A 185 5.45 -8.69 -14.10
N PRO A 186 6.70 -8.20 -14.19
CA PRO A 186 7.34 -7.46 -13.12
C PRO A 186 6.70 -6.09 -12.87
N ALA A 187 6.76 -5.64 -11.61
CA ALA A 187 6.42 -4.28 -11.23
C ALA A 187 7.56 -3.32 -11.58
N ALA A 188 7.20 -2.09 -11.93
CA ALA A 188 8.14 -0.98 -12.05
C ALA A 188 8.35 -0.31 -10.68
N GLY A 189 9.56 0.15 -10.40
CA GLY A 189 9.89 0.81 -9.14
C GLY A 189 10.61 2.15 -9.34
N ILE A 190 10.18 3.16 -8.60
CA ILE A 190 10.85 4.46 -8.53
C ILE A 190 11.65 4.52 -7.24
N ASN A 191 12.98 4.52 -7.33
CA ASN A 191 13.87 4.57 -6.17
C ASN A 191 13.98 5.98 -5.58
N GLU A 192 12.83 6.64 -5.38
CA GLU A 192 12.71 7.92 -4.68
C GLU A 192 11.75 7.76 -3.50
N PRO A 193 11.94 8.45 -2.37
CA PRO A 193 11.08 8.37 -1.19
C PRO A 193 9.80 9.18 -1.37
N LEU A 194 8.94 8.76 -2.32
CA LEU A 194 7.69 9.46 -2.65
C LEU A 194 6.53 9.07 -1.72
N LEU A 195 6.72 8.08 -0.84
CA LEU A 195 5.85 7.76 0.26
C LEU A 195 6.52 8.20 1.58
N ARG A 196 5.78 8.89 2.44
CA ARG A 196 6.13 9.18 3.84
C ARG A 196 5.37 8.21 4.72
N TYR A 197 6.08 7.20 5.22
CA TYR A 197 5.51 6.06 5.94
C TYR A 197 5.56 6.28 7.44
N ARG A 198 4.40 6.32 8.10
CA ARG A 198 4.30 6.53 9.54
C ARG A 198 4.58 5.26 10.33
N LEU A 199 5.48 5.37 11.30
CA LEU A 199 5.75 4.31 12.27
C LEU A 199 4.66 4.33 13.35
N SER A 200 3.86 3.27 13.44
CA SER A 200 2.85 3.11 14.48
C SER A 200 3.28 2.05 15.50
N ALA A 201 3.12 2.33 16.78
CA ALA A 201 3.44 1.38 17.86
C ALA A 201 2.50 0.13 17.87
N GLY A 202 1.32 0.24 17.28
CA GLY A 202 0.26 -0.80 17.27
C GLY A 202 -0.04 -1.43 15.93
N GLY A 203 0.74 -1.16 14.87
CA GLY A 203 0.47 -1.68 13.52
C GLY A 203 0.60 -3.20 13.41
N LYS A 204 0.04 -3.79 12.33
CA LYS A 204 0.12 -5.24 12.01
C LYS A 204 1.56 -5.79 12.09
N SER A 205 2.56 -4.96 11.84
CA SER A 205 4.00 -5.29 11.85
C SER A 205 4.67 -5.22 13.24
N GLY A 206 4.01 -4.70 14.27
CA GLY A 206 4.61 -4.49 15.61
C GLY A 206 4.92 -5.79 16.36
N ASN A 207 4.15 -6.85 16.14
CA ASN A 207 4.39 -8.15 16.74
C ASN A 207 5.12 -9.07 15.76
N LYS A 208 6.42 -9.30 15.96
CA LYS A 208 7.29 -10.09 15.06
C LYS A 208 6.81 -11.52 14.85
N LEU A 209 6.30 -12.21 15.90
CA LEU A 209 5.79 -13.58 15.77
C LEU A 209 4.50 -13.63 14.95
N LYS A 210 3.58 -12.67 15.18
CA LYS A 210 2.37 -12.55 14.39
C LYS A 210 2.71 -12.25 12.92
N SER A 211 3.60 -11.30 12.66
CA SER A 211 4.05 -10.96 11.30
C SER A 211 4.73 -12.15 10.61
N ALA A 212 5.55 -12.94 11.31
CA ALA A 212 6.17 -14.15 10.77
C ALA A 212 5.12 -15.19 10.36
N ARG A 213 4.12 -15.43 11.22
CA ARG A 213 2.99 -16.31 10.90
C ARG A 213 2.21 -15.80 9.67
N MET A 214 1.90 -14.52 9.62
CA MET A 214 1.21 -13.89 8.49
C MET A 214 2.00 -14.08 7.19
N THR A 215 3.32 -13.87 7.21
CA THR A 215 4.19 -14.10 6.04
C THR A 215 4.19 -15.57 5.59
N PHE A 216 4.22 -16.52 6.52
CA PHE A 216 4.10 -17.94 6.17
C PHE A 216 2.76 -18.26 5.51
N LEU A 217 1.67 -17.68 6.02
CA LEU A 217 0.32 -17.84 5.46
C LEU A 217 0.22 -17.30 4.04
N VAL A 218 0.94 -16.21 3.67
CA VAL A 218 1.01 -15.73 2.28
C VAL A 218 1.37 -16.87 1.33
N TYR A 219 2.42 -17.61 1.63
CA TYR A 219 2.86 -18.73 0.76
C TYR A 219 1.84 -19.87 0.73
N ARG A 220 1.11 -20.09 1.83
CA ARG A 220 0.03 -21.09 1.88
C ARG A 220 -1.15 -20.67 0.99
N TYR A 221 -1.55 -19.40 1.06
CA TYR A 221 -2.62 -18.84 0.23
C TYR A 221 -2.23 -18.72 -1.27
N MET A 222 -0.93 -18.64 -1.55
CA MET A 222 -0.41 -18.79 -2.92
C MET A 222 -0.44 -20.25 -3.44
N GLY A 223 -1.02 -21.18 -2.68
CA GLY A 223 -1.16 -22.60 -3.07
C GLY A 223 0.10 -23.44 -2.88
N PHE A 224 1.15 -22.93 -2.20
CA PHE A 224 2.37 -23.72 -1.98
C PHE A 224 2.16 -24.79 -0.91
N GLY A 225 2.66 -25.99 -1.17
CA GLY A 225 2.74 -27.07 -0.18
C GLY A 225 3.58 -26.65 1.04
N LYS A 226 3.39 -27.31 2.19
CA LYS A 226 4.05 -26.93 3.47
C LYS A 226 5.57 -26.78 3.33
N VAL A 227 6.23 -27.69 2.64
CA VAL A 227 7.70 -27.68 2.44
C VAL A 227 8.15 -26.47 1.63
N LYS A 228 7.48 -26.20 0.47
CA LYS A 228 7.81 -25.04 -0.36
C LYS A 228 7.51 -23.72 0.36
N ALA A 229 6.40 -23.65 1.09
CA ALA A 229 6.06 -22.48 1.91
C ALA A 229 7.12 -22.21 2.98
N ALA A 230 7.60 -23.25 3.68
CA ALA A 230 8.67 -23.15 4.67
C ALA A 230 10.00 -22.70 4.05
N ALA A 231 10.36 -23.22 2.88
CA ALA A 231 11.57 -22.79 2.17
C ALA A 231 11.50 -21.31 1.75
N CYS A 232 10.36 -20.86 1.21
CA CYS A 232 10.14 -19.44 0.87
C CYS A 232 10.21 -18.56 2.12
N PHE A 233 9.58 -18.98 3.22
CA PHE A 233 9.60 -18.24 4.48
C PHE A 233 11.02 -18.12 5.05
N LEU A 234 11.79 -19.20 5.03
CA LEU A 234 13.19 -19.17 5.48
C LEU A 234 14.03 -18.21 4.63
N SER A 235 13.87 -18.26 3.30
CA SER A 235 14.51 -17.30 2.38
C SER A 235 14.13 -15.85 2.72
N TYR A 236 12.85 -15.59 2.97
CA TYR A 236 12.36 -14.28 3.39
C TYR A 236 13.00 -13.80 4.70
N ALA A 237 13.05 -14.66 5.70
CA ALA A 237 13.66 -14.36 7.00
C ALA A 237 15.15 -14.04 6.87
N LEU A 238 15.90 -14.84 6.11
CA LEU A 238 17.34 -14.63 5.86
C LEU A 238 17.61 -13.31 5.14
N HIS A 239 16.82 -12.95 4.11
CA HIS A 239 16.94 -11.66 3.43
C HIS A 239 16.61 -10.49 4.35
N GLY A 240 15.62 -10.65 5.23
CA GLY A 240 15.29 -9.66 6.26
C GLY A 240 16.48 -9.41 7.20
N VAL A 241 17.07 -10.47 7.74
CA VAL A 241 18.24 -10.37 8.65
C VAL A 241 19.43 -9.72 7.93
N TRP A 242 19.73 -10.14 6.70
CA TRP A 242 20.87 -9.60 5.93
C TRP A 242 20.72 -8.10 5.62
N LYS A 243 19.51 -7.65 5.31
CA LYS A 243 19.19 -6.22 5.10
C LYS A 243 19.46 -5.38 6.36
N TYR A 244 19.10 -5.89 7.54
CA TYR A 244 19.37 -5.22 8.82
C TYR A 244 20.85 -5.25 9.18
N ALA A 245 21.54 -6.38 8.94
CA ALA A 245 22.99 -6.48 9.19
C ALA A 245 23.80 -5.51 8.31
N ARG A 246 23.45 -5.35 7.02
CA ARG A 246 24.08 -4.37 6.15
C ARG A 246 23.84 -2.92 6.59
N ALA A 247 22.64 -2.61 7.05
CA ALA A 247 22.33 -1.27 7.56
C ALA A 247 23.13 -0.92 8.83
N PHE A 248 23.51 -1.93 9.62
CA PHE A 248 24.31 -1.76 10.83
C PHE A 248 25.84 -1.68 10.55
N LEU A 249 26.29 -2.24 9.44
CA LEU A 249 27.72 -2.24 9.05
C LEU A 249 28.12 -0.97 8.24
N LEU A 250 27.14 -0.18 7.81
CA LEU A 250 27.34 1.04 6.98
C LEU A 250 26.94 2.32 7.73
N SER A 251 26.58 2.22 9.01
CA SER A 251 26.38 3.34 9.95
C SER A 251 27.62 3.50 10.86
#